data_a4bf0f8582f033ae6a4c56f8ac657b1d
#
_entry.id   a4bf0f8582f033ae6a4c56f8ac657b1d
#
_cell.length_a   1.000
_cell.length_b   1.000
_cell.length_c   1.000
_cell.angle_alpha   90.00
_cell.angle_beta   90.00
_cell.angle_gamma   90.00
#
_symmetry.space_group_name_H-M   'P 1'
#
loop_
_entity.id
_entity.type
_entity.pdbx_description
1 polymer ?
#
loop_
_entity_poly.entity_id
_entity_poly.type
_entity_poly.pdbx_seq_one_letter_code
_entity_poly.pdbx_strand_id
1 'polypeptide(L)'
;MKSLFISRVKIKNYRNFKDVDVRLGHKQIIIGENNVGKTNFLKALQLILDPTLSDEDRMLEESDFNDTLVNPMENKEEIVIEVYIENYSNNKTILTVFQDATVKNEKGKKELKLTYRFFPYIDDAGNIEYQYNIFKGNDETKKFGSYERKYLNLKVIKALHDVESEIRNSRTSPIQRMLKDYAMDKKDLERIAEEYRKNGEEILNLDELVDLTNNINKRFGAILGSDDFDVSLQAMEISPGRVLSSLKLLMAQRNTSDISLGLNNILYISMILQMLQDKTVPSLIKEDKYNELIVLADGDIVKDSYKQSQNRNYFLKERISDIQHKKLYSFMSKNMPISNAVTILAIEEPEAHLHPVNQRLIYKDVIQNSNNSVLLTTHSTHITAIAPINSIVHLHNDGTKGTEIHATAAMPMDEGEFLDVERYLDVKRGEIYLGKAVLLVEGIAEEYLVPRFAELLGKPLDEKGIIVCNINCTNFTPYVKLLHSLAIPYAVITDGDFYVINDKEGVLQNGK
;
A
#
# COMPACT_ATOMS: atom_id res chain seq x y z
N MET A 1 4.65 17.61 -7.77
CA MET A 1 5.16 16.69 -8.82
C MET A 1 4.72 15.29 -8.45
N LYS A 2 4.25 14.47 -9.40
CA LYS A 2 3.93 13.07 -9.11
C LYS A 2 5.21 12.32 -8.78
N SER A 3 5.22 11.56 -7.70
CA SER A 3 6.34 10.68 -7.35
C SER A 3 6.46 9.53 -8.37
N LEU A 4 7.53 8.76 -8.27
CA LEU A 4 7.74 7.53 -9.02
C LEU A 4 6.57 6.56 -8.78
N PHE A 5 6.14 5.81 -9.81
CA PHE A 5 5.05 4.84 -9.72
C PHE A 5 5.22 3.69 -10.71
N ILE A 6 4.56 2.57 -10.44
CA ILE A 6 4.46 1.45 -11.36
C ILE A 6 3.50 1.84 -12.49
N SER A 7 4.01 1.94 -13.71
CA SER A 7 3.25 2.36 -14.89
C SER A 7 2.67 1.20 -15.70
N ARG A 8 3.28 0.01 -15.60
CA ARG A 8 2.84 -1.19 -16.32
C ARG A 8 3.30 -2.43 -15.55
N VAL A 9 2.49 -3.46 -15.57
CA VAL A 9 2.80 -4.78 -15.04
C VAL A 9 2.45 -5.83 -16.09
N LYS A 10 3.38 -6.76 -16.32
CA LYS A 10 3.13 -7.96 -17.12
C LYS A 10 3.35 -9.18 -16.26
N ILE A 11 2.44 -10.14 -16.35
CA ILE A 11 2.51 -11.40 -15.61
C ILE A 11 2.18 -12.53 -16.56
N LYS A 12 3.06 -13.50 -16.64
CA LYS A 12 2.87 -14.71 -17.44
C LYS A 12 2.96 -15.95 -16.58
N ASN A 13 1.99 -16.85 -16.72
CA ASN A 13 1.93 -18.18 -16.11
C ASN A 13 1.97 -18.19 -14.56
N TYR A 14 1.55 -17.14 -13.89
CA TYR A 14 1.61 -17.07 -12.44
C TYR A 14 0.22 -17.17 -11.79
N ARG A 15 -0.06 -18.24 -11.07
CA ARG A 15 -1.32 -18.51 -10.33
C ARG A 15 -2.56 -18.20 -11.18
N ASN A 16 -3.39 -17.23 -10.77
CA ASN A 16 -4.59 -16.83 -11.52
C ASN A 16 -4.29 -16.24 -12.91
N PHE A 17 -3.06 -15.78 -13.16
CA PHE A 17 -2.70 -15.00 -14.33
C PHE A 17 -1.97 -15.86 -15.36
N LYS A 18 -2.62 -16.08 -16.51
CA LYS A 18 -2.01 -16.78 -17.65
C LYS A 18 -1.15 -15.83 -18.48
N ASP A 19 -1.72 -14.72 -18.90
CA ASP A 19 -1.02 -13.67 -19.64
C ASP A 19 -1.73 -12.32 -19.40
N VAL A 20 -1.07 -11.48 -18.64
CA VAL A 20 -1.58 -10.17 -18.23
C VAL A 20 -0.61 -9.09 -18.66
N ASP A 21 -1.14 -8.02 -19.23
CA ASP A 21 -0.42 -6.80 -19.58
C ASP A 21 -1.29 -5.58 -19.24
N VAL A 22 -1.07 -4.96 -18.09
CA VAL A 22 -1.88 -3.86 -17.60
C VAL A 22 -1.09 -2.58 -17.41
N ARG A 23 -1.64 -1.46 -17.85
CA ARG A 23 -1.11 -0.11 -17.59
C ARG A 23 -1.76 0.48 -16.35
N LEU A 24 -0.95 1.05 -15.48
CA LEU A 24 -1.36 1.60 -14.21
C LEU A 24 -1.06 3.10 -14.14
N GLY A 25 -1.76 3.80 -13.25
CA GLY A 25 -1.50 5.19 -12.89
C GLY A 25 -0.79 5.30 -11.54
N HIS A 26 -0.57 6.54 -11.10
CA HIS A 26 0.13 6.84 -9.86
C HIS A 26 -0.57 6.29 -8.61
N LYS A 27 -1.89 6.24 -8.63
CA LYS A 27 -2.74 5.74 -7.54
C LYS A 27 -3.81 4.86 -8.15
N GLN A 28 -3.92 3.62 -7.68
CA GLN A 28 -4.81 2.64 -8.27
C GLN A 28 -5.64 1.94 -7.20
N ILE A 29 -6.89 1.71 -7.53
CA ILE A 29 -7.87 0.96 -6.74
C ILE A 29 -8.16 -0.33 -7.48
N ILE A 30 -7.74 -1.42 -6.89
CA ILE A 30 -7.86 -2.77 -7.43
C ILE A 30 -9.13 -3.40 -6.89
N ILE A 31 -10.05 -3.71 -7.78
CA ILE A 31 -11.36 -4.30 -7.46
C ILE A 31 -11.55 -5.62 -8.20
N GLY A 32 -12.52 -6.39 -7.76
CA GLY A 32 -12.89 -7.67 -8.35
C GLY A 32 -13.51 -8.59 -7.33
N GLU A 33 -14.11 -9.70 -7.76
CA GLU A 33 -14.71 -10.72 -6.88
C GLU A 33 -13.66 -11.34 -5.93
N ASN A 34 -14.14 -12.13 -4.96
CA ASN A 34 -13.25 -12.95 -4.16
C ASN A 34 -12.57 -14.02 -5.04
N ASN A 35 -11.33 -14.35 -4.70
CA ASN A 35 -10.52 -15.36 -5.41
C ASN A 35 -10.10 -15.01 -6.86
N VAL A 36 -10.42 -13.85 -7.39
CA VAL A 36 -9.93 -13.45 -8.73
C VAL A 36 -8.43 -13.13 -8.77
N GLY A 37 -7.73 -13.12 -7.63
CA GLY A 37 -6.29 -12.96 -7.60
C GLY A 37 -5.79 -11.57 -7.19
N LYS A 38 -6.60 -10.70 -6.55
CA LYS A 38 -6.14 -9.39 -6.05
C LYS A 38 -4.89 -9.51 -5.17
N THR A 39 -4.90 -10.39 -4.19
CA THR A 39 -3.73 -10.68 -3.34
C THR A 39 -2.58 -11.28 -4.15
N ASN A 40 -2.85 -12.15 -5.14
CA ASN A 40 -1.80 -12.72 -5.99
C ASN A 40 -1.15 -11.67 -6.90
N PHE A 41 -1.90 -10.66 -7.34
CA PHE A 41 -1.34 -9.52 -8.06
C PHE A 41 -0.33 -8.74 -7.20
N LEU A 42 -0.67 -8.46 -5.94
CA LEU A 42 0.25 -7.81 -5.00
C LEU A 42 1.45 -8.71 -4.67
N LYS A 43 1.24 -10.02 -4.49
CA LYS A 43 2.35 -10.99 -4.28
C LYS A 43 3.31 -11.03 -5.46
N ALA A 44 2.83 -10.96 -6.70
CA ALA A 44 3.68 -10.87 -7.88
C ALA A 44 4.64 -9.65 -7.81
N LEU A 45 4.13 -8.50 -7.37
CA LEU A 45 4.96 -7.30 -7.16
C LEU A 45 5.93 -7.45 -5.98
N GLN A 46 5.51 -8.14 -4.90
CA GLN A 46 6.35 -8.41 -3.74
C GLN A 46 7.56 -9.27 -4.08
N LEU A 47 7.44 -10.26 -4.96
CA LEU A 47 8.56 -11.10 -5.38
C LEU A 47 9.75 -10.26 -5.88
N ILE A 48 9.46 -9.15 -6.56
CA ILE A 48 10.50 -8.24 -7.07
C ILE A 48 10.91 -7.23 -5.99
N LEU A 49 9.93 -6.51 -5.41
CA LEU A 49 10.17 -5.24 -4.73
C LEU A 49 10.16 -5.31 -3.20
N ASP A 50 9.66 -6.39 -2.58
CA ASP A 50 9.56 -6.48 -1.13
C ASP A 50 10.92 -6.81 -0.49
N PRO A 51 11.50 -5.91 0.33
CA PRO A 51 12.78 -6.17 0.97
C PRO A 51 12.70 -7.16 2.14
N THR A 52 11.49 -7.51 2.60
CA THR A 52 11.29 -8.39 3.75
C THR A 52 11.22 -9.86 3.38
N LEU A 53 10.99 -10.19 2.11
CA LEU A 53 11.00 -11.57 1.63
C LEU A 53 12.42 -12.13 1.61
N SER A 54 12.57 -13.36 2.11
CA SER A 54 13.81 -14.14 1.98
C SER A 54 13.99 -14.68 0.55
N ASP A 55 15.14 -15.25 0.26
CA ASP A 55 15.36 -15.94 -1.01
C ASP A 55 14.50 -17.21 -1.13
N GLU A 56 14.22 -17.88 -0.02
CA GLU A 56 13.28 -19.01 0.06
C GLU A 56 11.85 -18.59 -0.28
N ASP A 57 11.37 -17.45 0.27
CA ASP A 57 10.04 -16.91 -0.04
C ASP A 57 9.88 -16.50 -1.52
N ARG A 58 10.98 -16.27 -2.22
CA ARG A 58 11.00 -15.94 -3.66
C ARG A 58 11.09 -17.14 -4.55
N MET A 59 11.48 -18.30 -4.00
CA MET A 59 11.49 -19.55 -4.74
C MET A 59 10.05 -20.02 -4.88
N LEU A 60 9.60 -20.19 -6.11
CA LEU A 60 8.26 -20.65 -6.43
C LEU A 60 8.23 -22.18 -6.57
N GLU A 61 7.02 -22.72 -6.50
CA GLU A 61 6.75 -24.14 -6.62
C GLU A 61 5.84 -24.42 -7.83
N GLU A 62 5.59 -25.66 -8.15
CA GLU A 62 4.70 -26.08 -9.25
C GLU A 62 3.27 -25.53 -9.04
N SER A 63 2.81 -25.45 -7.79
CA SER A 63 1.52 -24.86 -7.40
C SER A 63 1.39 -23.34 -7.67
N ASP A 64 2.49 -22.67 -7.97
CA ASP A 64 2.49 -21.25 -8.33
C ASP A 64 2.29 -21.00 -9.83
N PHE A 65 2.34 -22.02 -10.65
CA PHE A 65 1.97 -21.91 -12.06
C PHE A 65 0.48 -21.74 -12.25
N ASN A 66 0.10 -21.23 -13.41
CA ASN A 66 -1.31 -21.04 -13.74
C ASN A 66 -2.01 -22.40 -13.91
N ASP A 67 -3.19 -22.53 -13.28
CA ASP A 67 -3.98 -23.78 -13.23
C ASP A 67 -4.37 -24.33 -14.62
N THR A 68 -4.27 -23.54 -15.68
CA THR A 68 -4.53 -24.03 -17.06
C THR A 68 -3.37 -24.79 -17.67
N LEU A 69 -2.20 -24.78 -17.04
CA LEU A 69 -1.01 -25.51 -17.48
C LEU A 69 -0.99 -26.92 -16.88
N VAL A 70 -0.68 -27.90 -17.72
CA VAL A 70 -0.57 -29.30 -17.31
C VAL A 70 0.90 -29.62 -17.15
N ASN A 71 1.31 -30.14 -15.98
CA ASN A 71 2.68 -30.50 -15.64
C ASN A 71 3.69 -29.40 -16.07
N PRO A 72 3.53 -28.16 -15.58
CA PRO A 72 4.28 -27.02 -16.11
C PRO A 72 5.79 -27.16 -15.94
N MET A 73 6.24 -27.78 -14.85
CA MET A 73 7.68 -27.99 -14.62
C MET A 73 8.28 -29.06 -15.53
N GLU A 74 7.54 -30.12 -15.78
CA GLU A 74 7.94 -31.18 -16.74
C GLU A 74 8.00 -30.62 -18.17
N ASN A 75 7.05 -29.75 -18.53
CA ASN A 75 6.96 -29.09 -19.83
C ASN A 75 7.91 -27.91 -19.98
N LYS A 76 8.72 -27.61 -18.96
CA LYS A 76 9.70 -26.50 -18.97
C LYS A 76 9.07 -25.14 -19.14
N GLU A 77 7.86 -24.97 -18.61
CA GLU A 77 7.17 -23.68 -18.61
C GLU A 77 7.88 -22.70 -17.66
N GLU A 78 7.72 -21.42 -17.91
CA GLU A 78 8.34 -20.36 -17.14
C GLU A 78 7.29 -19.40 -16.57
N ILE A 79 7.57 -18.86 -15.38
CA ILE A 79 6.82 -17.74 -14.82
C ILE A 79 7.65 -16.48 -15.04
N VAL A 80 7.01 -15.44 -15.63
CA VAL A 80 7.65 -14.15 -15.86
C VAL A 80 6.80 -13.03 -15.33
N ILE A 81 7.40 -12.16 -14.49
CA ILE A 81 6.76 -10.96 -13.95
C ILE A 81 7.64 -9.77 -14.30
N GLU A 82 7.08 -8.80 -15.03
CA GLU A 82 7.77 -7.58 -15.41
C GLU A 82 7.06 -6.36 -14.80
N VAL A 83 7.83 -5.49 -14.19
CA VAL A 83 7.36 -4.23 -13.58
C VAL A 83 8.06 -3.07 -14.26
N TYR A 84 7.27 -2.13 -14.78
CA TYR A 84 7.75 -0.90 -15.41
C TYR A 84 7.44 0.30 -14.52
N ILE A 85 8.39 1.20 -14.39
CA ILE A 85 8.31 2.32 -13.44
C ILE A 85 8.63 3.63 -14.15
N GLU A 86 7.75 4.61 -13.96
CA GLU A 86 7.87 5.95 -14.52
C GLU A 86 8.13 7.04 -13.47
N ASN A 87 8.38 8.27 -13.92
CA ASN A 87 8.61 9.47 -13.11
C ASN A 87 9.83 9.42 -12.16
N TYR A 88 10.81 8.56 -12.45
CA TYR A 88 12.03 8.40 -11.66
C TYR A 88 13.10 9.47 -11.92
N SER A 89 13.00 10.24 -12.99
CA SER A 89 14.01 11.20 -13.45
C SER A 89 14.33 12.33 -12.46
N ASN A 90 13.40 12.63 -11.56
CA ASN A 90 13.57 13.68 -10.56
C ASN A 90 14.33 13.20 -9.30
N ASN A 91 14.55 11.90 -9.16
CA ASN A 91 15.27 11.32 -8.03
C ASN A 91 16.68 10.92 -8.45
N LYS A 92 17.68 11.71 -8.04
CA LYS A 92 19.08 11.49 -8.40
C LYS A 92 19.62 10.15 -7.93
N THR A 93 19.22 9.69 -6.75
CA THR A 93 19.64 8.40 -6.18
C THR A 93 19.11 7.25 -7.05
N ILE A 94 17.82 7.28 -7.40
CA ILE A 94 17.23 6.28 -8.29
C ILE A 94 17.89 6.30 -9.66
N LEU A 95 18.14 7.48 -10.24
CA LEU A 95 18.85 7.59 -11.52
C LEU A 95 20.24 6.94 -11.49
N THR A 96 20.99 7.14 -10.41
CA THR A 96 22.34 6.57 -10.28
C THR A 96 22.31 5.06 -10.07
N VAL A 97 21.45 4.58 -9.16
CA VAL A 97 21.39 3.15 -8.80
C VAL A 97 20.77 2.30 -9.92
N PHE A 98 19.85 2.89 -10.70
CA PHE A 98 19.06 2.18 -11.72
C PHE A 98 19.36 2.61 -13.16
N GLN A 99 20.51 3.20 -13.40
CA GLN A 99 20.90 3.64 -14.75
C GLN A 99 20.80 2.49 -15.78
N ASP A 100 21.19 1.29 -15.38
CA ASP A 100 21.21 0.08 -16.19
C ASP A 100 19.81 -0.62 -16.29
N ALA A 101 18.82 -0.16 -15.52
CA ALA A 101 17.44 -0.65 -15.59
C ALA A 101 16.58 0.12 -16.63
N THR A 102 17.14 1.18 -17.23
CA THR A 102 16.38 2.06 -18.11
C THR A 102 16.17 1.43 -19.49
N VAL A 103 14.91 1.30 -19.89
CA VAL A 103 14.49 0.88 -21.23
C VAL A 103 13.67 2.00 -21.90
N LYS A 104 13.48 1.92 -23.21
CA LYS A 104 12.58 2.80 -23.96
C LYS A 104 11.31 2.05 -24.31
N ASN A 105 10.16 2.65 -24.03
CA ASN A 105 8.89 2.09 -24.49
C ASN A 105 8.64 2.38 -25.98
N GLU A 106 7.51 1.88 -26.48
CA GLU A 106 7.09 2.03 -27.90
C GLU A 106 6.99 3.50 -28.36
N LYS A 107 6.73 4.43 -27.41
CA LYS A 107 6.67 5.88 -27.66
C LYS A 107 8.02 6.59 -27.45
N GLY A 108 9.10 5.84 -27.23
CA GLY A 108 10.45 6.37 -26.98
C GLY A 108 10.65 6.95 -25.57
N LYS A 109 9.66 6.87 -24.66
CA LYS A 109 9.76 7.34 -23.28
C LYS A 109 10.61 6.37 -22.45
N LYS A 110 11.46 6.91 -21.57
CA LYS A 110 12.30 6.12 -20.67
C LYS A 110 11.50 5.60 -19.49
N GLU A 111 11.62 4.31 -19.22
CA GLU A 111 11.02 3.59 -18.10
C GLU A 111 12.09 2.75 -17.42
N LEU A 112 11.99 2.49 -16.11
CA LEU A 112 12.76 1.44 -15.47
C LEU A 112 12.03 0.13 -15.65
N LYS A 113 12.73 -0.93 -16.03
CA LYS A 113 12.21 -2.28 -16.14
C LYS A 113 12.89 -3.19 -15.12
N LEU A 114 12.08 -3.92 -14.34
CA LEU A 114 12.50 -4.97 -13.43
C LEU A 114 11.77 -6.24 -13.79
N THR A 115 12.50 -7.36 -13.85
CA THR A 115 11.93 -8.64 -14.26
C THR A 115 12.27 -9.71 -13.22
N TYR A 116 11.26 -10.44 -12.78
CA TYR A 116 11.38 -11.71 -12.08
C TYR A 116 11.10 -12.83 -13.09
N ARG A 117 11.99 -13.81 -13.17
CA ARG A 117 11.85 -14.99 -14.04
C ARG A 117 12.10 -16.24 -13.22
N PHE A 118 11.17 -17.17 -13.22
CA PHE A 118 11.29 -18.50 -12.65
C PHE A 118 11.28 -19.50 -13.79
N PHE A 119 12.38 -20.26 -13.94
CA PHE A 119 12.65 -21.00 -15.16
C PHE A 119 13.44 -22.29 -14.88
N PRO A 120 13.35 -23.30 -15.78
CA PRO A 120 14.08 -24.53 -15.65
C PRO A 120 15.58 -24.34 -15.87
N TYR A 121 16.35 -24.96 -15.02
CA TYR A 121 17.80 -25.10 -15.11
C TYR A 121 18.14 -26.58 -15.21
N ILE A 122 19.09 -26.93 -16.06
CA ILE A 122 19.60 -28.30 -16.20
C ILE A 122 20.93 -28.39 -15.44
N ASP A 123 20.97 -29.20 -14.39
CA ASP A 123 22.19 -29.41 -13.61
C ASP A 123 23.27 -30.23 -14.40
N ASP A 124 24.47 -30.33 -13.87
CA ASP A 124 25.56 -31.06 -14.47
C ASP A 124 25.27 -32.59 -14.61
N ALA A 125 24.30 -33.10 -13.85
CA ALA A 125 23.84 -34.50 -13.90
C ALA A 125 22.68 -34.70 -14.90
N GLY A 126 22.18 -33.63 -15.52
CA GLY A 126 21.09 -33.64 -16.49
C GLY A 126 19.69 -33.59 -15.88
N ASN A 127 19.57 -33.39 -14.58
CA ASN A 127 18.26 -33.21 -13.93
C ASN A 127 17.72 -31.80 -14.19
N ILE A 128 16.41 -31.69 -14.30
CA ILE A 128 15.72 -30.40 -14.42
C ILE A 128 15.43 -29.90 -13.03
N GLU A 129 16.06 -28.79 -12.65
CA GLU A 129 15.79 -28.04 -11.47
C GLU A 129 15.22 -26.67 -11.88
N TYR A 130 14.50 -25.99 -10.97
CA TYR A 130 13.99 -24.66 -11.21
C TYR A 130 14.74 -23.66 -10.35
N GLN A 131 15.01 -22.51 -10.92
CA GLN A 131 15.64 -21.39 -10.24
C GLN A 131 14.93 -20.09 -10.61
N TYR A 132 15.12 -19.05 -9.81
CA TYR A 132 14.66 -17.72 -10.16
C TYR A 132 15.81 -16.76 -10.40
N ASN A 133 15.55 -15.74 -11.20
CA ASN A 133 16.44 -14.60 -11.40
C ASN A 133 15.64 -13.30 -11.36
N ILE A 134 16.16 -12.30 -10.66
CA ILE A 134 15.57 -10.94 -10.67
C ILE A 134 16.61 -9.98 -11.22
N PHE A 135 16.27 -9.29 -12.31
CA PHE A 135 17.23 -8.48 -13.05
C PHE A 135 16.65 -7.15 -13.53
N LYS A 136 17.54 -6.28 -13.93
CA LYS A 136 17.30 -4.89 -14.35
C LYS A 136 17.38 -4.74 -15.87
N GLY A 137 16.46 -3.99 -16.46
CA GLY A 137 16.42 -3.76 -17.90
C GLY A 137 16.12 -5.02 -18.70
N ASN A 138 16.87 -5.24 -19.78
CA ASN A 138 16.77 -6.40 -20.65
C ASN A 138 17.97 -7.36 -20.51
N ASP A 139 18.85 -7.11 -19.56
CA ASP A 139 20.09 -7.86 -19.38
C ASP A 139 20.00 -8.71 -18.10
N GLU A 140 19.85 -10.02 -18.26
CA GLU A 140 19.69 -10.99 -17.16
C GLU A 140 20.92 -11.06 -16.23
N THR A 141 22.07 -10.55 -16.66
CA THR A 141 23.28 -10.51 -15.84
C THR A 141 23.24 -9.38 -14.79
N LYS A 142 22.41 -8.37 -15.01
CA LYS A 142 22.27 -7.20 -14.12
C LYS A 142 21.26 -7.45 -13.02
N LYS A 143 21.69 -8.15 -12.00
CA LYS A 143 20.83 -8.56 -10.88
C LYS A 143 20.22 -7.36 -10.14
N PHE A 144 18.98 -7.56 -9.71
CA PHE A 144 18.25 -6.68 -8.78
C PHE A 144 18.17 -7.38 -7.42
N GLY A 145 18.93 -6.91 -6.46
CA GLY A 145 19.12 -7.58 -5.17
C GLY A 145 18.67 -6.77 -3.95
N SER A 146 19.12 -7.21 -2.80
CA SER A 146 18.83 -6.55 -1.51
C SER A 146 19.38 -5.14 -1.42
N TYR A 147 20.48 -4.84 -2.15
CA TYR A 147 21.05 -3.50 -2.20
C TYR A 147 20.10 -2.51 -2.88
N GLU A 148 19.60 -2.85 -4.07
CA GLU A 148 18.71 -1.99 -4.84
C GLU A 148 17.36 -1.81 -4.14
N ARG A 149 16.84 -2.86 -3.47
CA ARG A 149 15.60 -2.79 -2.69
C ARG A 149 15.67 -1.83 -1.51
N LYS A 150 16.86 -1.41 -1.07
CA LYS A 150 17.02 -0.32 -0.09
C LYS A 150 16.58 1.04 -0.64
N TYR A 151 16.63 1.22 -1.96
CA TYR A 151 16.31 2.49 -2.62
C TYR A 151 14.94 2.48 -3.30
N LEU A 152 14.50 1.33 -3.77
CA LEU A 152 13.21 1.16 -4.43
C LEU A 152 12.55 -0.11 -3.92
N ASN A 153 11.44 0.04 -3.21
CA ASN A 153 10.75 -1.08 -2.59
C ASN A 153 9.23 -0.93 -2.58
N LEU A 154 8.55 -2.03 -2.27
CA LEU A 154 7.13 -2.12 -2.05
C LEU A 154 6.87 -2.49 -0.58
N LYS A 155 6.01 -1.74 0.08
CA LYS A 155 5.46 -2.09 1.40
C LYS A 155 4.00 -2.50 1.25
N VAL A 156 3.68 -3.73 1.61
CA VAL A 156 2.31 -4.21 1.65
C VAL A 156 1.79 -4.14 3.09
N ILE A 157 0.64 -3.50 3.25
CA ILE A 157 -0.18 -3.56 4.46
C ILE A 157 -1.30 -4.57 4.15
N LYS A 158 -1.24 -5.72 4.78
CA LYS A 158 -2.24 -6.79 4.57
C LYS A 158 -3.56 -6.46 5.24
N ALA A 159 -4.66 -6.96 4.66
CA ALA A 159 -5.94 -7.01 5.35
C ALA A 159 -5.78 -7.75 6.69
N LEU A 160 -6.36 -7.18 7.71
CA LEU A 160 -6.29 -7.56 9.11
C LEU A 160 -6.13 -9.06 9.39
N HIS A 161 -4.97 -9.49 9.87
CA HIS A 161 -4.93 -10.69 10.68
C HIS A 161 -4.19 -10.53 12.02
N ASP A 162 -3.30 -9.54 12.16
CA ASP A 162 -2.57 -9.37 13.42
C ASP A 162 -1.99 -7.96 13.65
N VAL A 163 -2.76 -6.92 13.27
CA VAL A 163 -2.36 -5.52 13.48
C VAL A 163 -2.06 -5.24 14.95
N GLU A 164 -2.83 -5.86 15.85
CA GLU A 164 -2.62 -5.72 17.29
C GLU A 164 -1.24 -6.27 17.71
N SER A 165 -0.88 -7.46 17.24
CA SER A 165 0.44 -8.06 17.48
C SER A 165 1.56 -7.22 16.85
N GLU A 166 1.39 -6.70 15.63
CA GLU A 166 2.37 -5.84 15.00
C GLU A 166 2.56 -4.50 15.75
N ILE A 167 1.50 -3.90 16.28
CA ILE A 167 1.59 -2.68 17.11
C ILE A 167 2.26 -2.97 18.43
N ARG A 168 1.99 -4.12 19.05
CA ARG A 168 2.52 -4.52 20.35
C ARG A 168 3.97 -4.99 20.33
N ASN A 169 4.48 -5.38 19.18
CA ASN A 169 5.83 -5.91 19.07
C ASN A 169 6.87 -4.87 19.51
N SER A 170 7.50 -5.09 20.64
CA SER A 170 8.46 -4.17 21.24
C SER A 170 9.74 -3.95 20.41
N ARG A 171 9.97 -4.73 19.35
CA ARG A 171 11.18 -4.63 18.52
C ARG A 171 10.91 -4.12 17.12
N THR A 172 9.78 -4.51 16.52
CA THR A 172 9.48 -4.32 15.10
C THR A 172 8.27 -3.45 14.84
N SER A 173 7.52 -3.01 15.87
CA SER A 173 6.34 -2.18 15.69
C SER A 173 6.66 -0.87 14.96
N PRO A 174 5.69 -0.29 14.21
CA PRO A 174 5.88 0.98 13.53
C PRO A 174 6.36 2.08 14.46
N ILE A 175 5.81 2.17 15.67
CA ILE A 175 6.23 3.18 16.67
C ILE A 175 7.69 3.03 17.07
N GLN A 176 8.17 1.80 17.21
CA GLN A 176 9.58 1.56 17.58
C GLN A 176 10.54 1.96 16.44
N ARG A 177 10.14 1.75 15.19
CA ARG A 177 10.90 2.21 14.03
C ARG A 177 10.92 3.74 13.97
N MET A 178 9.77 4.38 14.17
CA MET A 178 9.67 5.84 14.21
C MET A 178 10.56 6.44 15.31
N LEU A 179 10.53 5.87 16.52
CA LEU A 179 11.35 6.32 17.64
C LEU A 179 12.86 6.22 17.34
N LYS A 180 13.29 5.16 16.66
CA LYS A 180 14.68 5.02 16.20
C LYS A 180 15.07 6.07 15.16
N ASP A 181 14.14 6.41 14.25
CA ASP A 181 14.39 7.42 13.21
C ASP A 181 14.59 8.82 13.79
N TYR A 182 13.98 9.13 14.94
CA TYR A 182 14.21 10.40 15.64
C TYR A 182 15.62 10.56 16.20
N ALA A 183 16.45 9.49 16.17
CA ALA A 183 17.85 9.49 16.60
C ALA A 183 18.07 10.27 17.92
N MET A 184 17.37 9.85 18.98
CA MET A 184 17.44 10.48 20.30
C MET A 184 18.88 10.55 20.80
N ASP A 185 19.20 11.54 21.63
CA ASP A 185 20.54 11.70 22.16
C ASP A 185 20.90 10.48 23.01
N LYS A 186 22.06 9.89 22.71
CA LYS A 186 22.55 8.72 23.40
C LYS A 186 22.81 8.98 24.89
N LYS A 187 23.30 10.19 25.23
CA LYS A 187 23.53 10.59 26.61
C LYS A 187 22.21 10.68 27.41
N ASP A 188 21.15 11.17 26.83
CA ASP A 188 19.85 11.23 27.48
C ASP A 188 19.30 9.84 27.75
N LEU A 189 19.43 8.93 26.78
CA LEU A 189 19.01 7.54 26.96
C LEU A 189 19.85 6.79 28.00
N GLU A 190 21.16 7.04 28.02
CA GLU A 190 22.08 6.50 29.05
C GLU A 190 21.73 7.00 30.46
N ARG A 191 21.44 8.31 30.60
CA ARG A 191 21.02 8.87 31.89
C ARG A 191 19.72 8.24 32.39
N ILE A 192 18.72 8.13 31.49
CA ILE A 192 17.42 7.52 31.82
C ILE A 192 17.61 6.03 32.20
N ALA A 193 18.41 5.29 31.45
CA ALA A 193 18.70 3.89 31.74
C ALA A 193 19.34 3.73 33.12
N GLU A 194 20.27 4.63 33.52
CA GLU A 194 20.92 4.64 34.83
C GLU A 194 19.92 4.98 35.95
N GLU A 195 18.97 5.90 35.73
CA GLU A 195 17.91 6.17 36.70
C GLU A 195 16.99 4.95 36.89
N TYR A 196 16.65 4.22 35.84
CA TYR A 196 15.91 2.96 35.95
C TYR A 196 16.69 1.89 36.73
N ARG A 197 18.00 1.79 36.51
CA ARG A 197 18.87 0.87 37.26
C ARG A 197 18.87 1.17 38.76
N LYS A 198 19.06 2.43 39.14
CA LYS A 198 19.06 2.87 40.53
C LYS A 198 17.73 2.55 41.22
N ASN A 199 16.61 2.89 40.60
CA ASN A 199 15.28 2.58 41.13
C ASN A 199 15.06 1.06 41.28
N GLY A 200 15.58 0.27 40.32
CA GLY A 200 15.53 -1.20 40.40
C GLY A 200 16.35 -1.75 41.57
N GLU A 201 17.54 -1.18 41.84
CA GLU A 201 18.39 -1.56 42.99
C GLU A 201 17.72 -1.19 44.32
N GLU A 202 17.01 -0.05 44.40
CA GLU A 202 16.26 0.33 45.60
C GLU A 202 15.17 -0.68 45.93
N ILE A 203 14.50 -1.26 44.96
CA ILE A 203 13.48 -2.29 45.16
C ILE A 203 14.09 -3.53 45.78
N LEU A 204 15.33 -3.92 45.41
CA LEU A 204 16.00 -5.09 45.94
C LEU A 204 16.37 -4.95 47.43
N ASN A 205 16.43 -3.72 47.94
CA ASN A 205 16.72 -3.42 49.35
C ASN A 205 15.46 -3.42 50.24
N LEU A 206 14.27 -3.71 49.67
CA LEU A 206 13.05 -3.88 50.46
C LEU A 206 13.17 -5.11 51.37
N ASP A 207 12.80 -4.96 52.64
CA ASP A 207 12.93 -6.01 53.67
C ASP A 207 12.27 -7.32 53.21
N GLU A 208 11.17 -7.27 52.50
CA GLU A 208 10.45 -8.43 51.96
C GLU A 208 11.30 -9.23 50.96
N LEU A 209 12.04 -8.53 50.06
CA LEU A 209 12.87 -9.18 49.06
C LEU A 209 14.18 -9.71 49.65
N VAL A 210 14.71 -9.02 50.64
CA VAL A 210 15.87 -9.47 51.43
C VAL A 210 15.50 -10.74 52.21
N ASP A 211 14.33 -10.78 52.88
CA ASP A 211 13.84 -11.95 53.59
C ASP A 211 13.57 -13.12 52.64
N LEU A 212 12.90 -12.85 51.49
CA LEU A 212 12.65 -13.88 50.46
C LEU A 212 13.97 -14.50 49.98
N THR A 213 14.98 -13.69 49.68
CA THR A 213 16.27 -14.14 49.17
C THR A 213 16.99 -14.99 50.23
N ASN A 214 16.98 -14.55 51.49
CA ASN A 214 17.57 -15.28 52.62
C ASN A 214 16.87 -16.64 52.83
N ASN A 215 15.54 -16.69 52.75
CA ASN A 215 14.77 -17.92 52.87
C ASN A 215 15.05 -18.91 51.71
N ILE A 216 15.21 -18.40 50.49
CA ILE A 216 15.62 -19.22 49.34
C ILE A 216 17.01 -19.79 49.56
N ASN A 217 18.00 -18.96 49.96
CA ASN A 217 19.36 -19.39 50.19
C ASN A 217 19.45 -20.44 51.31
N LYS A 218 18.72 -20.24 52.40
CA LYS A 218 18.67 -21.19 53.53
C LYS A 218 18.12 -22.56 53.09
N ARG A 219 17.08 -22.59 52.23
CA ARG A 219 16.53 -23.85 51.70
C ARG A 219 17.45 -24.47 50.66
N PHE A 220 18.06 -23.64 49.81
CA PHE A 220 18.97 -24.10 48.78
C PHE A 220 20.26 -24.74 49.39
N GLY A 221 20.87 -24.07 50.37
CA GLY A 221 22.00 -24.63 51.10
C GLY A 221 21.67 -25.94 51.84
N ALA A 222 20.47 -26.04 52.42
CA ALA A 222 20.01 -27.27 53.10
C ALA A 222 19.84 -28.44 52.14
N ILE A 223 19.50 -28.20 50.88
CA ILE A 223 19.36 -29.26 49.86
C ILE A 223 20.72 -29.68 49.30
N LEU A 224 21.59 -28.71 49.01
CA LEU A 224 22.92 -28.98 48.46
C LEU A 224 23.94 -29.50 49.47
N GLY A 225 23.71 -29.26 50.75
CA GLY A 225 24.62 -29.63 51.81
C GLY A 225 25.92 -28.79 51.79
N SER A 226 25.98 -27.67 51.10
CA SER A 226 27.06 -26.72 51.07
C SER A 226 26.54 -25.29 50.89
N ASP A 227 27.27 -24.33 51.45
CA ASP A 227 26.99 -22.89 51.35
C ASP A 227 27.79 -22.23 50.21
N ASP A 228 28.30 -23.02 49.26
CA ASP A 228 29.19 -22.54 48.19
C ASP A 228 28.45 -21.78 47.06
N PHE A 229 27.14 -21.78 47.05
CA PHE A 229 26.34 -21.16 46.02
C PHE A 229 25.28 -20.23 46.61
N ASP A 230 25.44 -18.92 46.39
CA ASP A 230 24.46 -17.92 46.82
C ASP A 230 23.49 -17.62 45.67
N VAL A 231 22.19 -17.63 45.97
CA VAL A 231 21.14 -17.13 45.10
C VAL A 231 20.91 -15.67 45.42
N SER A 232 20.99 -14.81 44.43
CA SER A 232 20.70 -13.39 44.52
C SER A 232 19.66 -12.94 43.53
N LEU A 233 18.82 -11.99 43.90
CA LEU A 233 17.94 -11.28 42.99
C LEU A 233 18.72 -10.14 42.36
N GLN A 234 18.53 -9.94 41.07
CA GLN A 234 19.13 -8.84 40.34
C GLN A 234 18.02 -8.06 39.61
N ALA A 235 18.07 -6.74 39.71
CA ALA A 235 17.19 -5.90 38.89
C ALA A 235 17.53 -6.05 37.41
N MET A 236 16.49 -6.13 36.57
CA MET A 236 16.71 -6.24 35.14
C MET A 236 17.40 -4.97 34.61
N GLU A 237 18.59 -5.12 34.03
CA GLU A 237 19.29 -4.03 33.39
C GLU A 237 18.51 -3.58 32.12
N ILE A 238 18.11 -2.32 32.13
CA ILE A 238 17.53 -1.67 30.94
C ILE A 238 18.65 -0.98 30.19
N SER A 239 19.10 -1.57 29.09
CA SER A 239 20.05 -0.91 28.20
C SER A 239 19.45 0.34 27.58
N PRO A 240 20.24 1.36 27.20
CA PRO A 240 19.74 2.59 26.57
C PRO A 240 18.81 2.34 25.37
N GLY A 241 19.11 1.31 24.58
CA GLY A 241 18.25 0.91 23.45
C GLY A 241 16.91 0.29 23.86
N ARG A 242 16.81 -0.26 25.07
CA ARG A 242 15.57 -0.83 25.63
C ARG A 242 14.66 0.21 26.28
N VAL A 243 15.18 1.37 26.68
CA VAL A 243 14.38 2.46 27.24
C VAL A 243 13.23 2.81 26.30
N LEU A 244 13.50 2.95 24.99
CA LEU A 244 12.48 3.24 23.99
C LEU A 244 11.50 2.09 23.81
N SER A 245 11.92 0.85 23.93
CA SER A 245 11.05 -0.33 23.80
C SER A 245 10.14 -0.56 25.02
N SER A 246 10.38 0.14 26.14
CA SER A 246 9.48 0.15 27.29
C SER A 246 8.26 1.05 27.08
N LEU A 247 8.29 1.95 26.11
CA LEU A 247 7.18 2.84 25.80
C LEU A 247 6.04 2.06 25.14
N LYS A 248 4.83 2.23 25.66
CA LYS A 248 3.59 1.66 25.13
C LYS A 248 2.75 2.75 24.49
N LEU A 249 2.13 2.41 23.37
CA LEU A 249 1.18 3.29 22.72
C LEU A 249 -0.20 3.10 23.38
N LEU A 250 -0.79 4.21 23.83
CA LEU A 250 -2.14 4.25 24.40
C LEU A 250 -3.04 5.09 23.50
N MET A 251 -4.28 4.67 23.33
CA MET A 251 -5.32 5.45 22.66
C MET A 251 -6.42 5.76 23.69
N ALA A 252 -6.71 7.04 23.91
CA ALA A 252 -7.64 7.50 24.95
C ALA A 252 -7.37 6.84 26.32
N GLN A 253 -6.09 6.71 26.69
CA GLN A 253 -5.59 6.08 27.95
C GLN A 253 -5.87 4.58 28.06
N ARG A 254 -6.30 3.91 26.97
CA ARG A 254 -6.50 2.46 26.92
C ARG A 254 -5.39 1.79 26.14
N ASN A 255 -5.05 0.56 26.51
CA ASN A 255 -4.14 -0.26 25.70
C ASN A 255 -4.78 -0.57 24.34
N THR A 256 -3.93 -0.78 23.33
CA THR A 256 -4.40 -1.18 22.00
C THR A 256 -5.19 -2.49 22.00
N SER A 257 -4.96 -3.37 23.00
CA SER A 257 -5.75 -4.59 23.23
C SER A 257 -7.23 -4.35 23.57
N ASP A 258 -7.51 -3.20 24.14
CA ASP A 258 -8.84 -2.88 24.66
C ASP A 258 -9.66 -2.03 23.66
N ILE A 259 -9.13 -1.91 22.44
CA ILE A 259 -9.66 -1.06 21.37
C ILE A 259 -10.16 -1.95 20.22
N SER A 260 -11.16 -1.48 19.50
CA SER A 260 -11.69 -2.21 18.36
C SER A 260 -10.65 -2.43 17.24
N LEU A 261 -10.74 -3.55 16.53
CA LEU A 261 -9.87 -3.90 15.41
C LEU A 261 -9.83 -2.79 14.35
N GLY A 262 -10.98 -2.17 14.05
CA GLY A 262 -11.04 -1.08 13.08
C GLY A 262 -10.21 0.14 13.50
N LEU A 263 -10.24 0.56 14.75
CA LEU A 263 -9.42 1.67 15.24
C LEU A 263 -7.93 1.32 15.25
N ASN A 264 -7.57 0.09 15.61
CA ASN A 264 -6.20 -0.38 15.52
C ASN A 264 -5.68 -0.37 14.07
N ASN A 265 -6.53 -0.73 13.11
CA ASN A 265 -6.20 -0.66 11.70
C ASN A 265 -5.92 0.78 11.23
N ILE A 266 -6.80 1.72 11.59
CA ILE A 266 -6.58 3.15 11.30
C ILE A 266 -5.26 3.63 11.89
N LEU A 267 -5.01 3.30 13.17
CA LEU A 267 -3.79 3.68 13.87
C LEU A 267 -2.54 3.12 13.16
N TYR A 268 -2.57 1.84 12.79
CA TYR A 268 -1.47 1.19 12.09
C TYR A 268 -1.19 1.82 10.73
N ILE A 269 -2.23 2.01 9.91
CA ILE A 269 -2.11 2.68 8.60
C ILE A 269 -1.55 4.09 8.78
N SER A 270 -2.07 4.86 9.74
CA SER A 270 -1.58 6.22 10.03
C SER A 270 -0.10 6.24 10.40
N MET A 271 0.36 5.29 11.23
CA MET A 271 1.78 5.17 11.58
C MET A 271 2.64 4.81 10.36
N ILE A 272 2.20 3.88 9.52
CA ILE A 272 2.94 3.52 8.30
C ILE A 272 3.01 4.71 7.33
N LEU A 273 1.91 5.43 7.12
CA LEU A 273 1.91 6.63 6.29
C LEU A 273 2.87 7.69 6.83
N GLN A 274 2.89 7.89 8.15
CA GLN A 274 3.84 8.82 8.78
C GLN A 274 5.30 8.38 8.58
N MET A 275 5.60 7.09 8.63
CA MET A 275 6.94 6.57 8.35
C MET A 275 7.37 6.79 6.91
N LEU A 276 6.43 6.70 5.97
CA LEU A 276 6.67 6.83 4.53
C LEU A 276 6.59 8.28 4.03
N GLN A 277 6.27 9.23 4.92
CA GLN A 277 6.19 10.63 4.58
C GLN A 277 7.56 11.15 4.13
N ASP A 278 7.55 12.06 3.17
CA ASP A 278 8.78 12.73 2.71
C ASP A 278 9.43 13.54 3.85
N LYS A 279 10.61 13.13 4.26
CA LYS A 279 11.37 13.73 5.36
C LYS A 279 12.34 14.80 4.90
N THR A 280 12.25 15.26 3.65
CA THR A 280 13.14 16.32 3.11
C THR A 280 13.05 17.59 3.92
N VAL A 281 11.85 17.94 4.40
CA VAL A 281 11.63 19.03 5.37
C VAL A 281 11.24 18.37 6.70
N PRO A 282 12.21 18.14 7.61
CA PRO A 282 11.91 17.47 8.87
C PRO A 282 11.07 18.36 9.80
N SER A 283 10.16 17.78 10.53
CA SER A 283 9.36 18.49 11.54
C SER A 283 10.19 18.97 12.73
N LEU A 284 11.33 18.32 12.97
CA LEU A 284 12.28 18.63 14.04
C LEU A 284 13.71 18.60 13.51
N ILE A 285 14.51 19.62 13.87
CA ILE A 285 15.96 19.70 13.60
C ILE A 285 16.68 19.84 14.93
N LYS A 286 17.76 19.08 15.12
CA LYS A 286 18.65 19.20 16.29
C LYS A 286 19.45 20.51 16.21
N GLU A 287 19.84 21.05 17.36
CA GLU A 287 20.56 22.32 17.47
C GLU A 287 21.83 22.34 16.61
N ASP A 288 22.67 21.31 16.68
CA ASP A 288 23.90 21.23 15.91
C ASP A 288 23.62 21.33 14.40
N LYS A 289 22.64 20.57 13.92
CA LYS A 289 22.28 20.57 12.51
C LYS A 289 21.62 21.87 12.06
N TYR A 290 20.81 22.48 12.91
CA TYR A 290 20.24 23.80 12.67
C TYR A 290 21.35 24.83 12.46
N ASN A 291 22.34 24.85 13.38
CA ASN A 291 23.47 25.78 13.30
C ASN A 291 24.33 25.58 12.05
N GLU A 292 24.50 24.34 11.58
CA GLU A 292 25.14 24.05 10.30
C GLU A 292 24.37 24.64 9.11
N LEU A 293 23.03 24.49 9.11
CA LEU A 293 22.19 24.88 7.99
C LEU A 293 22.05 26.41 7.84
N ILE A 294 21.96 27.13 8.96
CA ILE A 294 21.74 28.59 8.94
C ILE A 294 22.94 29.40 8.44
N VAL A 295 24.14 28.80 8.43
CA VAL A 295 25.38 29.47 7.93
C VAL A 295 25.60 29.23 6.44
N LEU A 296 24.83 28.36 5.81
CA LEU A 296 24.91 28.11 4.37
C LEU A 296 24.26 29.25 3.57
N ALA A 297 24.65 29.37 2.31
CA ALA A 297 23.99 30.28 1.39
C ALA A 297 22.49 29.98 1.33
N ASP A 298 21.65 31.00 1.47
CA ASP A 298 20.19 30.94 1.58
C ASP A 298 19.66 30.27 2.89
N GLY A 299 20.49 30.10 3.92
CA GLY A 299 20.14 29.49 5.21
C GLY A 299 19.12 30.29 6.04
N ASP A 300 18.85 31.54 5.69
CA ASP A 300 17.83 32.36 6.36
C ASP A 300 16.43 31.73 6.24
N ILE A 301 16.15 30.99 5.18
CA ILE A 301 14.88 30.26 5.03
C ILE A 301 14.64 29.27 6.17
N VAL A 302 15.70 28.71 6.77
CA VAL A 302 15.61 27.81 7.92
C VAL A 302 15.24 28.60 9.16
N LYS A 303 15.85 29.77 9.40
CA LYS A 303 15.51 30.66 10.53
C LYS A 303 14.06 31.10 10.47
N ASP A 304 13.58 31.43 9.27
CA ASP A 304 12.20 31.88 9.05
C ASP A 304 11.17 30.76 9.26
N SER A 305 11.56 29.51 9.00
CA SER A 305 10.66 28.37 8.99
C SER A 305 10.63 27.56 10.29
N TYR A 306 11.65 27.66 11.12
CA TYR A 306 11.75 26.90 12.37
C TYR A 306 11.70 27.81 13.60
N LYS A 307 11.23 27.27 14.72
CA LYS A 307 11.22 27.90 16.05
C LYS A 307 11.91 27.02 17.08
N GLN A 308 12.67 27.60 18.00
CA GLN A 308 13.35 26.89 19.06
C GLN A 308 12.36 26.36 20.10
N SER A 309 12.58 25.13 20.55
CA SER A 309 11.90 24.49 21.67
C SER A 309 12.59 24.83 23.00
N GLN A 310 11.94 24.52 24.11
CA GLN A 310 12.54 24.59 25.47
C GLN A 310 13.77 23.66 25.61
N ASN A 311 13.84 22.59 24.84
CA ASN A 311 14.92 21.58 24.86
C ASN A 311 15.99 21.82 23.78
N ARG A 312 16.24 23.06 23.36
CA ARG A 312 17.23 23.50 22.37
C ARG A 312 17.03 23.01 20.92
N ASN A 313 16.15 22.06 20.66
CA ASN A 313 15.84 21.64 19.29
C ASN A 313 14.90 22.62 18.60
N TYR A 314 14.78 22.54 17.27
CA TYR A 314 14.01 23.45 16.45
C TYR A 314 12.86 22.70 15.77
N PHE A 315 11.61 23.19 15.97
CA PHE A 315 10.42 22.65 15.34
C PHE A 315 9.99 23.49 14.14
N LEU A 316 9.52 22.82 13.08
CA LEU A 316 8.90 23.47 11.95
C LEU A 316 7.66 24.26 12.44
N LYS A 317 7.50 25.52 11.99
CA LYS A 317 6.34 26.33 12.31
C LYS A 317 5.07 25.74 11.71
N GLU A 318 3.96 25.75 12.43
CA GLU A 318 2.67 25.19 11.97
C GLU A 318 2.11 25.88 10.73
N ARG A 319 2.43 27.16 10.54
CA ARG A 319 1.96 27.95 9.41
C ARG A 319 3.15 28.55 8.68
N ILE A 320 3.47 27.96 7.54
CA ILE A 320 4.40 28.49 6.53
C ILE A 320 3.63 28.59 5.21
N SER A 321 3.88 29.64 4.42
CA SER A 321 3.25 29.79 3.12
C SER A 321 3.76 28.74 2.13
N ASP A 322 2.97 28.39 1.11
CA ASP A 322 3.37 27.44 0.06
C ASP A 322 4.65 27.85 -0.65
N ILE A 323 4.86 29.15 -0.83
CA ILE A 323 6.08 29.69 -1.47
C ILE A 323 7.28 29.45 -0.55
N GLN A 324 7.13 29.69 0.74
CA GLN A 324 8.17 29.47 1.74
C GLN A 324 8.49 27.97 1.87
N HIS A 325 7.47 27.13 1.88
CA HIS A 325 7.64 25.66 1.90
C HIS A 325 8.40 25.15 0.66
N LYS A 326 8.09 25.62 -0.53
CA LYS A 326 8.80 25.26 -1.76
C LYS A 326 10.28 25.69 -1.72
N LYS A 327 10.58 26.89 -1.23
CA LYS A 327 11.96 27.37 -1.06
C LYS A 327 12.71 26.53 -0.03
N LEU A 328 12.10 26.28 1.12
CA LEU A 328 12.65 25.44 2.18
C LEU A 328 12.92 24.01 1.67
N TYR A 329 11.98 23.42 0.95
CA TYR A 329 12.14 22.08 0.34
C TYR A 329 13.33 22.03 -0.62
N SER A 330 13.44 23.03 -1.51
CA SER A 330 14.58 23.14 -2.44
C SER A 330 15.92 23.28 -1.72
N PHE A 331 15.97 24.10 -0.67
CA PHE A 331 17.16 24.29 0.17
C PHE A 331 17.54 22.97 0.89
N MET A 332 16.57 22.33 1.56
CA MET A 332 16.81 21.10 2.31
C MET A 332 17.23 19.94 1.41
N SER A 333 16.59 19.76 0.27
CA SER A 333 16.95 18.70 -0.69
C SER A 333 18.37 18.83 -1.24
N LYS A 334 18.90 20.06 -1.28
CA LYS A 334 20.28 20.34 -1.73
C LYS A 334 21.31 20.10 -0.61
N ASN A 335 21.00 20.52 0.62
CA ASN A 335 21.94 20.58 1.74
C ASN A 335 21.80 19.43 2.75
N MET A 336 20.66 18.76 2.73
CA MET A 336 20.40 17.53 3.50
C MET A 336 19.91 16.44 2.54
N PRO A 337 20.77 15.88 1.68
CA PRO A 337 20.34 14.79 0.83
C PRO A 337 20.00 13.61 1.72
N ILE A 338 18.71 13.43 1.97
CA ILE A 338 18.22 12.24 2.65
C ILE A 338 18.28 11.13 1.61
N SER A 339 18.97 10.05 1.95
CA SER A 339 18.92 8.79 1.20
C SER A 339 17.53 8.15 1.37
N ASN A 340 16.50 8.80 0.85
CA ASN A 340 15.14 8.29 0.96
C ASN A 340 14.95 7.18 -0.06
N ALA A 341 14.72 5.99 0.45
CA ALA A 341 14.10 4.93 -0.32
C ALA A 341 12.76 5.42 -0.86
N VAL A 342 12.50 5.16 -2.13
CA VAL A 342 11.16 5.35 -2.67
C VAL A 342 10.37 4.08 -2.38
N THR A 343 9.36 4.21 -1.53
CA THR A 343 8.48 3.10 -1.17
C THR A 343 7.14 3.26 -1.88
N ILE A 344 6.78 2.26 -2.66
CA ILE A 344 5.44 2.10 -3.22
C ILE A 344 4.60 1.44 -2.15
N LEU A 345 3.41 1.96 -1.89
CA LEU A 345 2.52 1.45 -0.87
C LEU A 345 1.43 0.58 -1.50
N ALA A 346 1.27 -0.63 -1.01
CA ALA A 346 0.11 -1.46 -1.31
C ALA A 346 -0.69 -1.71 -0.03
N ILE A 347 -2.01 -1.56 -0.09
CA ILE A 347 -2.89 -1.75 1.07
C ILE A 347 -4.00 -2.70 0.66
N GLU A 348 -4.13 -3.80 1.39
CA GLU A 348 -5.21 -4.76 1.20
C GLU A 348 -6.38 -4.42 2.11
N GLU A 349 -7.54 -4.22 1.52
CA GLU A 349 -8.85 -4.10 2.18
C GLU A 349 -8.83 -3.22 3.45
N PRO A 350 -8.42 -1.94 3.35
CA PRO A 350 -8.31 -1.06 4.52
C PRO A 350 -9.65 -0.79 5.19
N GLU A 351 -10.75 -1.10 4.52
CA GLU A 351 -12.12 -0.95 5.01
C GLU A 351 -12.55 -2.00 6.02
N ALA A 352 -11.79 -3.08 6.19
CA ALA A 352 -12.16 -4.18 7.07
C ALA A 352 -12.45 -3.69 8.50
N HIS A 353 -13.63 -4.04 9.02
CA HIS A 353 -14.14 -3.62 10.35
C HIS A 353 -14.31 -2.12 10.57
N LEU A 354 -14.38 -1.31 9.50
CA LEU A 354 -14.57 0.12 9.60
C LEU A 354 -16.00 0.56 9.28
N HIS A 355 -16.47 1.56 10.04
CA HIS A 355 -17.70 2.24 9.71
C HIS A 355 -17.57 2.95 8.34
N PRO A 356 -18.62 2.98 7.49
CA PRO A 356 -18.61 3.58 6.15
C PRO A 356 -18.00 4.97 6.05
N VAL A 357 -18.24 5.84 7.02
CA VAL A 357 -17.64 7.18 7.05
C VAL A 357 -16.11 7.10 7.15
N ASN A 358 -15.60 6.20 8.00
CA ASN A 358 -14.16 6.03 8.18
C ASN A 358 -13.49 5.42 6.95
N GLN A 359 -14.18 4.56 6.20
CA GLN A 359 -13.68 4.02 4.92
C GLN A 359 -13.39 5.16 3.92
N ARG A 360 -14.29 6.14 3.82
CA ARG A 360 -14.06 7.32 2.96
C ARG A 360 -12.91 8.20 3.46
N LEU A 361 -12.79 8.37 4.78
CA LEU A 361 -11.72 9.18 5.38
C LEU A 361 -10.34 8.54 5.17
N ILE A 362 -10.21 7.23 5.37
CA ILE A 362 -8.97 6.51 5.06
C ILE A 362 -8.60 6.68 3.60
N TYR A 363 -9.56 6.49 2.69
CA TYR A 363 -9.31 6.68 1.27
C TYR A 363 -8.75 8.08 0.97
N LYS A 364 -9.39 9.13 1.52
CA LYS A 364 -8.94 10.51 1.32
C LYS A 364 -7.52 10.73 1.85
N ASP A 365 -7.21 10.23 3.02
CA ASP A 365 -5.90 10.41 3.64
C ASP A 365 -4.81 9.61 2.90
N VAL A 366 -5.04 8.33 2.66
CA VAL A 366 -4.09 7.44 2.00
C VAL A 366 -3.87 7.80 0.54
N ILE A 367 -4.96 8.08 -0.19
CA ILE A 367 -4.89 8.27 -1.64
C ILE A 367 -4.76 9.75 -1.99
N GLN A 368 -5.65 10.60 -1.52
CA GLN A 368 -5.67 12.00 -1.96
C GLN A 368 -4.52 12.81 -1.36
N ASN A 369 -4.24 12.64 -0.07
CA ASN A 369 -3.29 13.48 0.66
C ASN A 369 -1.84 12.96 0.59
N SER A 370 -1.62 11.66 0.32
CA SER A 370 -0.26 11.14 0.22
C SER A 370 0.40 11.47 -1.13
N ASN A 371 1.69 11.76 -1.12
CA ASN A 371 2.48 11.92 -2.34
C ASN A 371 3.02 10.60 -2.89
N ASN A 372 2.83 9.50 -2.16
CA ASN A 372 3.33 8.19 -2.55
C ASN A 372 2.49 7.55 -3.66
N SER A 373 3.10 6.67 -4.44
CA SER A 373 2.36 5.76 -5.31
C SER A 373 1.65 4.72 -4.44
N VAL A 374 0.36 4.53 -4.67
CA VAL A 374 -0.48 3.65 -3.86
C VAL A 374 -1.25 2.68 -4.75
N LEU A 375 -1.22 1.41 -4.36
CA LEU A 375 -2.08 0.34 -4.87
C LEU A 375 -2.99 -0.09 -3.71
N LEU A 376 -4.30 0.03 -3.87
CA LEU A 376 -5.26 -0.29 -2.82
C LEU A 376 -6.24 -1.33 -3.34
N THR A 377 -6.35 -2.49 -2.68
CA THR A 377 -7.41 -3.45 -2.98
C THR A 377 -8.62 -3.17 -2.11
N THR A 378 -9.82 -3.28 -2.67
CA THR A 378 -11.06 -3.00 -1.91
C THR A 378 -12.27 -3.75 -2.46
N HIS A 379 -13.23 -4.02 -1.58
CA HIS A 379 -14.59 -4.42 -1.88
C HIS A 379 -15.63 -3.35 -1.47
N SER A 380 -15.18 -2.18 -1.04
CA SER A 380 -16.04 -1.13 -0.51
C SER A 380 -16.61 -0.25 -1.61
N THR A 381 -17.94 -0.24 -1.73
CA THR A 381 -18.67 0.73 -2.57
C THR A 381 -18.46 2.17 -2.10
N HIS A 382 -18.20 2.38 -0.81
CA HIS A 382 -17.88 3.69 -0.25
C HIS A 382 -16.53 4.24 -0.71
N ILE A 383 -15.55 3.36 -0.95
CA ILE A 383 -14.25 3.73 -1.50
C ILE A 383 -14.37 3.94 -3.00
N THR A 384 -14.98 3.01 -3.73
CA THR A 384 -15.11 3.11 -5.19
C THR A 384 -15.95 4.31 -5.62
N ALA A 385 -16.96 4.70 -4.84
CA ALA A 385 -17.80 5.87 -5.12
C ALA A 385 -17.07 7.22 -5.05
N ILE A 386 -15.95 7.31 -4.34
CA ILE A 386 -15.16 8.56 -4.21
C ILE A 386 -13.80 8.48 -4.92
N ALA A 387 -13.51 7.34 -5.52
CA ALA A 387 -12.29 7.11 -6.27
C ALA A 387 -12.37 7.81 -7.64
N PRO A 388 -11.32 8.49 -8.10
CA PRO A 388 -11.25 8.96 -9.48
C PRO A 388 -11.43 7.80 -10.46
N ILE A 389 -12.26 7.98 -11.46
CA ILE A 389 -12.58 6.92 -12.42
C ILE A 389 -11.31 6.36 -13.08
N ASN A 390 -10.36 7.22 -13.40
CA ASN A 390 -9.08 6.82 -14.03
C ASN A 390 -8.12 6.06 -13.08
N SER A 391 -8.56 5.77 -11.85
CA SER A 391 -7.78 5.01 -10.86
C SER A 391 -8.24 3.56 -10.69
N ILE A 392 -9.28 3.13 -11.39
CA ILE A 392 -9.87 1.80 -11.20
C ILE A 392 -9.12 0.74 -12.00
N VAL A 393 -8.84 -0.38 -11.36
CA VAL A 393 -8.28 -1.60 -11.94
C VAL A 393 -9.21 -2.76 -11.57
N HIS A 394 -9.83 -3.37 -12.57
CA HIS A 394 -10.79 -4.45 -12.39
C HIS A 394 -10.14 -5.79 -12.76
N LEU A 395 -10.20 -6.74 -11.83
CA LEU A 395 -9.81 -8.12 -12.02
C LEU A 395 -11.05 -8.96 -12.25
N HIS A 396 -11.08 -9.66 -13.35
CA HIS A 396 -12.19 -10.52 -13.74
C HIS A 396 -11.70 -11.89 -14.20
N ASN A 397 -12.41 -12.96 -13.83
CA ASN A 397 -12.12 -14.31 -14.27
C ASN A 397 -13.33 -14.86 -15.03
N ASP A 398 -13.19 -15.11 -16.31
CA ASP A 398 -14.23 -15.66 -17.18
C ASP A 398 -14.33 -17.21 -17.09
N GLY A 399 -13.49 -17.84 -16.28
CA GLY A 399 -13.44 -19.29 -16.08
C GLY A 399 -12.70 -20.07 -17.18
N THR A 400 -12.27 -19.42 -18.26
CA THR A 400 -11.64 -20.12 -19.39
C THR A 400 -10.19 -19.72 -19.64
N LYS A 401 -9.87 -18.43 -19.45
CA LYS A 401 -8.56 -17.85 -19.76
C LYS A 401 -7.73 -17.51 -18.53
N GLY A 402 -8.25 -17.74 -17.33
CA GLY A 402 -7.70 -17.24 -16.09
C GLY A 402 -8.16 -15.81 -15.80
N THR A 403 -7.48 -15.15 -14.88
CA THR A 403 -7.82 -13.76 -14.51
C THR A 403 -7.26 -12.78 -15.50
N GLU A 404 -8.14 -11.96 -16.08
CA GLU A 404 -7.79 -10.78 -16.86
C GLU A 404 -7.79 -9.54 -15.97
N ILE A 405 -6.98 -8.54 -16.32
CA ILE A 405 -6.88 -7.26 -15.60
C ILE A 405 -7.16 -6.11 -16.57
N HIS A 406 -8.14 -5.30 -16.24
CA HIS A 406 -8.55 -4.14 -17.02
C HIS A 406 -8.42 -2.89 -16.19
N ALA A 407 -7.87 -1.81 -16.78
CA ALA A 407 -7.60 -0.57 -16.05
C ALA A 407 -8.12 0.65 -16.81
N THR A 408 -8.71 1.57 -16.09
CA THR A 408 -9.23 2.82 -16.64
C THR A 408 -8.17 3.90 -16.87
N ALA A 409 -6.92 3.66 -16.46
CA ALA A 409 -5.82 4.65 -16.55
C ALA A 409 -5.54 5.14 -18.00
N ALA A 410 -5.90 4.35 -19.01
CA ALA A 410 -5.73 4.68 -20.43
C ALA A 410 -7.08 4.73 -21.20
N MET A 411 -8.19 4.88 -20.48
CA MET A 411 -9.53 4.88 -21.06
C MET A 411 -9.73 6.07 -22.01
N PRO A 412 -10.33 5.87 -23.20
CA PRO A 412 -10.55 6.93 -24.18
C PRO A 412 -11.81 7.75 -23.85
N MET A 413 -11.73 8.56 -22.81
CA MET A 413 -12.75 9.53 -22.40
C MET A 413 -12.18 10.93 -22.47
N ASP A 414 -13.02 11.90 -22.82
CA ASP A 414 -12.68 13.31 -22.67
C ASP A 414 -12.93 13.82 -21.24
N GLU A 415 -12.46 15.02 -20.93
CA GLU A 415 -12.55 15.59 -19.59
C GLU A 415 -14.01 15.83 -19.15
N GLY A 416 -14.91 16.15 -20.08
CA GLY A 416 -16.34 16.33 -19.82
C GLY A 416 -17.00 15.01 -19.45
N GLU A 417 -16.73 13.95 -20.20
CA GLU A 417 -17.24 12.60 -19.93
C GLU A 417 -16.75 12.08 -18.56
N PHE A 418 -15.49 12.33 -18.20
CA PHE A 418 -14.97 11.98 -16.89
C PHE A 418 -15.74 12.70 -15.77
N LEU A 419 -15.92 14.01 -15.90
CA LEU A 419 -16.63 14.81 -14.89
C LEU A 419 -18.10 14.41 -14.77
N ASP A 420 -18.75 14.07 -15.85
CA ASP A 420 -20.14 13.60 -15.86
C ASP A 420 -20.30 12.29 -15.08
N VAL A 421 -19.46 11.31 -15.33
CA VAL A 421 -19.55 10.04 -14.60
C VAL A 421 -19.16 10.21 -13.13
N GLU A 422 -18.05 10.92 -12.82
CA GLU A 422 -17.63 11.17 -11.43
C GLU A 422 -18.70 11.92 -10.63
N ARG A 423 -19.41 12.85 -11.25
CA ARG A 423 -20.47 13.63 -10.59
C ARG A 423 -21.66 12.76 -10.15
N TYR A 424 -21.96 11.71 -10.89
CA TYR A 424 -23.13 10.87 -10.64
C TYR A 424 -22.78 9.56 -9.94
N LEU A 425 -21.51 9.20 -9.85
CA LEU A 425 -21.07 8.04 -9.07
C LEU A 425 -21.23 8.33 -7.58
N ASP A 426 -22.19 7.66 -6.97
CA ASP A 426 -22.42 7.63 -5.53
C ASP A 426 -22.23 6.20 -4.99
N VAL A 427 -22.48 5.99 -3.71
CA VAL A 427 -22.31 4.68 -3.07
C VAL A 427 -23.17 3.60 -3.72
N LYS A 428 -24.38 3.93 -4.16
CA LYS A 428 -25.29 3.01 -4.84
C LYS A 428 -24.79 2.67 -6.23
N ARG A 429 -24.40 3.66 -7.00
CA ARG A 429 -23.83 3.46 -8.33
C ARG A 429 -22.41 2.90 -8.31
N GLY A 430 -21.69 3.05 -7.22
CA GLY A 430 -20.39 2.39 -7.00
C GLY A 430 -20.46 0.86 -7.04
N GLU A 431 -21.64 0.27 -6.90
CA GLU A 431 -21.87 -1.16 -7.04
C GLU A 431 -21.62 -1.66 -8.47
N ILE A 432 -21.71 -0.81 -9.49
CA ILE A 432 -21.47 -1.19 -10.91
C ILE A 432 -20.10 -1.84 -11.10
N TYR A 433 -19.14 -1.51 -10.26
CA TYR A 433 -17.80 -2.09 -10.31
C TYR A 433 -17.70 -3.51 -9.71
N LEU A 434 -18.71 -3.92 -8.93
CA LEU A 434 -18.68 -5.16 -8.16
C LEU A 434 -19.64 -6.21 -8.71
N GLY A 435 -20.55 -5.83 -9.62
CA GLY A 435 -21.49 -6.73 -10.27
C GLY A 435 -20.86 -7.59 -11.35
N LYS A 436 -21.42 -8.79 -11.57
CA LYS A 436 -21.07 -9.66 -12.70
C LYS A 436 -21.49 -9.09 -14.04
N ALA A 437 -22.58 -8.31 -14.04
CA ALA A 437 -23.07 -7.56 -15.20
C ALA A 437 -23.86 -6.35 -14.71
N VAL A 438 -24.00 -5.36 -15.58
CA VAL A 438 -24.73 -4.12 -15.29
C VAL A 438 -25.84 -3.92 -16.32
N LEU A 439 -27.04 -3.63 -15.83
CA LEU A 439 -28.15 -3.17 -16.63
C LEU A 439 -28.31 -1.67 -16.42
N LEU A 440 -27.95 -0.87 -17.44
CA LEU A 440 -28.14 0.56 -17.42
C LEU A 440 -29.56 0.93 -17.82
N VAL A 441 -30.21 1.79 -17.02
CA VAL A 441 -31.60 2.26 -17.26
C VAL A 441 -31.68 3.78 -17.18
N GLU A 442 -32.67 4.39 -17.80
CA GLU A 442 -32.83 5.85 -17.87
C GLU A 442 -33.28 6.47 -16.56
N GLY A 443 -34.26 5.81 -15.90
CA GLY A 443 -34.97 6.40 -14.79
C GLY A 443 -35.14 5.51 -13.57
N ILE A 444 -35.73 6.11 -12.56
CA ILE A 444 -35.97 5.45 -11.27
C ILE A 444 -37.06 4.38 -11.38
N ALA A 445 -38.00 4.51 -12.33
CA ALA A 445 -39.07 3.56 -12.53
C ALA A 445 -38.50 2.18 -12.95
N GLU A 446 -37.63 2.16 -13.94
CA GLU A 446 -36.97 0.96 -14.44
C GLU A 446 -36.10 0.32 -13.36
N GLU A 447 -35.41 1.14 -12.57
CA GLU A 447 -34.58 0.66 -11.46
C GLU A 447 -35.36 -0.19 -10.46
N TYR A 448 -36.63 0.15 -10.19
CA TYR A 448 -37.49 -0.61 -9.27
C TYR A 448 -38.31 -1.71 -9.96
N LEU A 449 -38.79 -1.46 -11.18
CA LEU A 449 -39.66 -2.38 -11.85
C LEU A 449 -38.93 -3.56 -12.49
N VAL A 450 -37.75 -3.35 -13.07
CA VAL A 450 -37.01 -4.39 -13.78
C VAL A 450 -36.62 -5.55 -12.84
N PRO A 451 -36.07 -5.32 -11.64
CA PRO A 451 -35.80 -6.41 -10.68
C PRO A 451 -37.09 -7.16 -10.32
N ARG A 452 -38.22 -6.44 -10.13
CA ARG A 452 -39.51 -7.06 -9.77
C ARG A 452 -40.04 -7.91 -10.93
N PHE A 453 -39.93 -7.46 -12.18
CA PHE A 453 -40.33 -8.28 -13.32
C PHE A 453 -39.48 -9.53 -13.47
N ALA A 454 -38.16 -9.40 -13.21
CA ALA A 454 -37.25 -10.53 -13.24
C ALA A 454 -37.60 -11.58 -12.17
N GLU A 455 -37.97 -11.16 -10.95
CA GLU A 455 -38.50 -12.05 -9.91
C GLU A 455 -39.79 -12.79 -10.35
N LEU A 456 -40.73 -12.04 -10.90
CA LEU A 456 -42.01 -12.63 -11.39
C LEU A 456 -41.81 -13.65 -12.52
N LEU A 457 -40.73 -13.51 -13.27
CA LEU A 457 -40.32 -14.45 -14.33
C LEU A 457 -39.45 -15.60 -13.80
N GLY A 458 -39.23 -15.69 -12.47
CA GLY A 458 -38.42 -16.71 -11.86
C GLY A 458 -36.90 -16.57 -12.19
N LYS A 459 -36.43 -15.37 -12.47
CA LYS A 459 -35.02 -15.06 -12.83
C LYS A 459 -34.52 -13.83 -12.07
N PRO A 460 -34.47 -13.86 -10.73
CA PRO A 460 -34.05 -12.71 -9.92
C PRO A 460 -32.64 -12.28 -10.31
N LEU A 461 -32.45 -10.97 -10.48
CA LEU A 461 -31.19 -10.39 -10.96
C LEU A 461 -30.09 -10.48 -9.93
N ASP A 462 -30.43 -10.34 -8.64
CA ASP A 462 -29.48 -10.41 -7.53
C ASP A 462 -28.77 -11.76 -7.46
N GLU A 463 -29.51 -12.86 -7.64
CA GLU A 463 -28.93 -14.22 -7.68
C GLU A 463 -27.93 -14.41 -8.82
N LYS A 464 -28.05 -13.60 -9.88
CA LYS A 464 -27.13 -13.61 -11.02
C LYS A 464 -26.00 -12.59 -10.89
N GLY A 465 -26.01 -11.78 -9.83
CA GLY A 465 -25.05 -10.70 -9.63
C GLY A 465 -25.21 -9.55 -10.65
N ILE A 466 -26.42 -9.38 -11.20
CA ILE A 466 -26.72 -8.30 -12.17
C ILE A 466 -27.21 -7.08 -11.41
N ILE A 467 -26.52 -5.96 -11.59
CA ILE A 467 -26.85 -4.68 -10.96
C ILE A 467 -27.63 -3.81 -11.92
N VAL A 468 -28.80 -3.32 -11.49
CA VAL A 468 -29.58 -2.33 -12.24
C VAL A 468 -29.12 -0.94 -11.83
N CYS A 469 -28.56 -0.21 -12.76
CA CYS A 469 -28.02 1.13 -12.52
C CYS A 469 -28.80 2.18 -13.29
N ASN A 470 -29.51 3.03 -12.57
CA ASN A 470 -30.20 4.19 -13.11
C ASN A 470 -29.19 5.34 -13.29
N ILE A 471 -29.07 5.86 -14.51
CA ILE A 471 -28.16 6.97 -14.82
C ILE A 471 -28.82 8.34 -14.72
N ASN A 472 -30.16 8.41 -14.46
CA ASN A 472 -30.97 9.63 -14.40
C ASN A 472 -30.81 10.56 -15.62
N CYS A 473 -30.51 10.03 -16.78
CA CYS A 473 -30.40 10.77 -18.03
C CYS A 473 -30.41 9.82 -19.23
N THR A 474 -30.32 10.38 -20.43
CA THR A 474 -30.28 9.62 -21.69
C THR A 474 -28.88 9.47 -22.26
N ASN A 475 -27.85 10.02 -21.58
CA ASN A 475 -26.45 9.93 -22.03
C ASN A 475 -25.73 8.70 -21.45
N PHE A 476 -25.94 7.55 -22.07
CA PHE A 476 -25.31 6.28 -21.68
C PHE A 476 -23.84 6.18 -22.07
N THR A 477 -23.38 6.97 -23.05
CA THR A 477 -22.07 6.83 -23.68
C THR A 477 -20.90 6.79 -22.67
N PRO A 478 -20.78 7.68 -21.68
CA PRO A 478 -19.69 7.63 -20.72
C PRO A 478 -19.69 6.37 -19.84
N TYR A 479 -20.88 5.90 -19.45
CA TYR A 479 -21.03 4.68 -18.64
C TYR A 479 -20.67 3.43 -19.46
N VAL A 480 -21.10 3.39 -20.72
CA VAL A 480 -20.75 2.29 -21.64
C VAL A 480 -19.23 2.23 -21.87
N LYS A 481 -18.58 3.38 -22.10
CA LYS A 481 -17.11 3.45 -22.21
C LYS A 481 -16.42 2.94 -20.95
N LEU A 482 -16.92 3.30 -19.77
CA LEU A 482 -16.39 2.84 -18.49
C LEU A 482 -16.50 1.32 -18.34
N LEU A 483 -17.72 0.77 -18.48
CA LEU A 483 -17.97 -0.65 -18.34
C LEU A 483 -17.21 -1.49 -19.37
N HIS A 484 -17.16 -1.02 -20.62
CA HIS A 484 -16.37 -1.64 -21.67
C HIS A 484 -14.86 -1.66 -21.35
N SER A 485 -14.33 -0.54 -20.86
CA SER A 485 -12.89 -0.45 -20.47
C SER A 485 -12.52 -1.36 -19.31
N LEU A 486 -13.49 -1.71 -18.46
CA LEU A 486 -13.32 -2.61 -17.32
C LEU A 486 -13.73 -4.06 -17.65
N ALA A 487 -14.11 -4.35 -18.90
CA ALA A 487 -14.66 -5.62 -19.35
C ALA A 487 -15.83 -6.13 -18.48
N ILE A 488 -16.65 -5.22 -17.95
CA ILE A 488 -17.88 -5.55 -17.23
C ILE A 488 -19.01 -5.71 -18.26
N PRO A 489 -19.65 -6.89 -18.36
CA PRO A 489 -20.78 -7.09 -19.24
C PRO A 489 -21.91 -6.11 -18.93
N TYR A 490 -22.54 -5.54 -19.94
CA TYR A 490 -23.63 -4.61 -19.73
C TYR A 490 -24.71 -4.73 -20.79
N ALA A 491 -25.92 -4.30 -20.42
CA ALA A 491 -27.01 -4.03 -21.34
C ALA A 491 -27.62 -2.66 -21.04
N VAL A 492 -28.30 -2.07 -22.03
CA VAL A 492 -28.94 -0.77 -21.87
C VAL A 492 -30.42 -0.94 -22.20
N ILE A 493 -31.29 -0.42 -21.32
CA ILE A 493 -32.71 -0.28 -21.57
C ILE A 493 -33.04 1.22 -21.62
N THR A 494 -33.62 1.67 -22.67
CA THR A 494 -34.06 3.06 -22.89
C THR A 494 -35.49 3.10 -23.29
N ASP A 495 -36.17 4.20 -23.04
CA ASP A 495 -37.54 4.44 -23.48
C ASP A 495 -37.61 4.51 -25.01
N GLY A 496 -38.70 4.01 -25.56
CA GLY A 496 -38.96 4.04 -26.96
C GLY A 496 -39.60 5.36 -27.42
N ASP A 497 -39.03 6.47 -26.96
CA ASP A 497 -39.56 7.80 -27.26
C ASP A 497 -39.54 8.10 -28.76
N PHE A 498 -40.70 8.43 -29.24
CA PHE A 498 -40.87 8.96 -30.60
C PHE A 498 -40.93 10.47 -30.51
N TYR A 499 -40.05 11.17 -31.19
CA TYR A 499 -40.20 12.62 -31.40
C TYR A 499 -40.26 12.98 -32.86
N VAL A 500 -41.09 13.95 -33.12
CA VAL A 500 -41.23 14.55 -34.45
C VAL A 500 -40.25 15.71 -34.53
N ILE A 501 -39.25 15.61 -35.40
CA ILE A 501 -38.45 16.77 -35.76
C ILE A 501 -39.31 17.63 -36.61
N ASN A 502 -39.61 18.86 -36.17
CA ASN A 502 -40.40 19.86 -36.89
C ASN A 502 -39.62 20.41 -38.11
N ASP A 503 -39.36 19.55 -39.06
CA ASP A 503 -39.02 19.93 -40.42
C ASP A 503 -40.16 19.57 -41.37
N LYS A 504 -40.32 20.32 -42.41
CA LYS A 504 -41.44 20.25 -43.35
C LYS A 504 -41.72 18.89 -44.02
N GLU A 505 -40.91 17.91 -43.72
CA GLU A 505 -41.05 16.51 -44.06
C GLU A 505 -40.92 15.70 -42.77
N GLY A 506 -42.01 15.38 -42.11
CA GLY A 506 -42.05 14.68 -40.83
C GLY A 506 -41.32 13.33 -40.90
N VAL A 507 -40.05 13.29 -40.50
CA VAL A 507 -39.30 12.05 -40.28
C VAL A 507 -39.44 11.69 -38.84
N LEU A 508 -40.18 10.61 -38.55
CA LEU A 508 -40.15 9.93 -37.23
C LEU A 508 -38.79 9.26 -37.09
N GLN A 509 -37.96 9.80 -36.22
CA GLN A 509 -36.75 9.06 -35.77
C GLN A 509 -37.07 8.37 -34.47
N ASN A 510 -36.87 7.04 -34.41
CA ASN A 510 -36.74 6.37 -33.13
C ASN A 510 -35.59 7.02 -32.38
N GLY A 511 -35.87 7.55 -31.20
CA GLY A 511 -34.87 8.12 -30.33
C GLY A 511 -33.87 7.05 -29.99
N LYS A 512 -32.63 7.24 -30.43
CA LYS A 512 -31.39 6.55 -30.09
C LYS A 512 -31.21 5.12 -30.53
#